data_f2024e4b7ff9bacdaeb8df38bd6bb8a1
#
_entry.id   f2024e4b7ff9bacdaeb8df38bd6bb8a1
#
_cell.length_a   1.000
_cell.length_b   1.000
_cell.length_c   1.000
_cell.angle_alpha   90.00
_cell.angle_beta   90.00
_cell.angle_gamma   90.00
#
_symmetry.space_group_name_H-M   'P 1'
#
loop_
_entity.id
_entity.type
_entity.pdbx_description
1 polymer ?
#
loop_
_entity_poly.entity_id
_entity_poly.type
_entity_poly.pdbx_seq_one_letter_code
_entity_poly.pdbx_strand_id
1 'polypeptide(L)'
;VSAGDDPGPADGPADPGPAGDAGPPRHGPGVVDGAELRAAARPGAGEVTAXVIVAAPASRVFAGLTTWERQGDWIPFTRVRLVEGDGGEGSLVEAVTRIGPAVLRDEMRVVRFDPPYEVRVVHCGRLLRGPGVLRCTPMDRDRTQVVWHEWFHLPGGGVGRVARPVLWPGXKVGLTRALRXFARLVEGGRLP
;
A
#
# COMPACT_ATOMS: atom_id res chain seq x y z
N VAL A 1 65.51 -56.89 -6.82
CA VAL A 1 64.57 -56.41 -7.84
C VAL A 1 63.22 -56.19 -7.19
N SER A 2 62.88 -54.99 -6.87
CA SER A 2 61.56 -54.69 -6.39
C SER A 2 61.10 -53.38 -6.99
N ALA A 3 59.98 -53.43 -7.68
CA ALA A 3 59.39 -52.29 -8.34
C ALA A 3 58.82 -51.29 -7.30
N GLY A 4 59.16 -50.04 -7.47
CA GLY A 4 58.62 -48.98 -6.65
C GLY A 4 57.21 -48.57 -7.14
N ASP A 5 56.28 -48.48 -6.22
CA ASP A 5 54.98 -47.90 -6.48
C ASP A 5 55.09 -46.37 -6.36
N ASP A 6 54.72 -45.70 -7.42
CA ASP A 6 54.63 -44.22 -7.44
C ASP A 6 53.21 -43.84 -7.12
N PRO A 7 52.90 -43.15 -6.02
CA PRO A 7 51.52 -42.66 -5.76
C PRO A 7 51.32 -41.40 -6.56
N GLY A 8 50.32 -41.45 -7.47
CA GLY A 8 49.88 -40.31 -8.26
C GLY A 8 49.35 -39.12 -7.40
N PRO A 9 49.27 -37.95 -7.98
CA PRO A 9 48.91 -36.74 -7.21
C PRO A 9 47.46 -36.78 -6.72
N ALA A 10 47.30 -36.39 -5.47
CA ALA A 10 45.98 -36.29 -4.84
C ALA A 10 45.16 -35.15 -5.50
N ASP A 11 43.92 -35.48 -5.84
CA ASP A 11 42.96 -34.51 -6.32
C ASP A 11 42.70 -33.47 -5.23
N GLY A 12 43.08 -32.23 -5.47
CA GLY A 12 42.74 -31.08 -4.63
C GLY A 12 41.23 -30.79 -4.70
N PRO A 13 40.65 -30.18 -3.64
CA PRO A 13 39.23 -29.86 -3.65
C PRO A 13 38.93 -28.89 -4.80
N ALA A 14 37.87 -29.20 -5.53
CA ALA A 14 37.38 -28.36 -6.62
C ALA A 14 37.01 -26.94 -6.09
N ASP A 15 37.53 -25.94 -6.76
CA ASP A 15 37.20 -24.54 -6.50
C ASP A 15 35.69 -24.31 -6.72
N PRO A 16 34.90 -23.89 -5.72
CA PRO A 16 33.54 -23.53 -5.97
C PRO A 16 33.51 -22.23 -6.78
N GLY A 17 33.17 -22.32 -8.03
CA GLY A 17 33.06 -21.19 -8.94
C GLY A 17 32.23 -20.07 -8.33
N PRO A 18 32.34 -18.84 -8.80
CA PRO A 18 31.70 -17.70 -8.20
C PRO A 18 30.18 -17.91 -8.14
N ALA A 19 29.64 -17.82 -6.93
CA ALA A 19 28.20 -17.86 -6.72
C ALA A 19 27.56 -16.81 -7.64
N GLY A 20 26.72 -17.28 -8.54
CA GLY A 20 26.03 -16.40 -9.45
C GLY A 20 25.32 -15.32 -8.67
N ASP A 21 25.65 -14.08 -8.97
CA ASP A 21 24.97 -12.90 -8.44
C ASP A 21 23.49 -13.01 -8.83
N ALA A 22 22.68 -13.56 -7.91
CA ALA A 22 21.24 -13.50 -8.05
C ALA A 22 20.88 -12.02 -7.83
N GLY A 23 20.94 -11.26 -8.89
CA GLY A 23 20.49 -9.88 -8.86
C GLY A 23 19.12 -9.79 -8.21
N PRO A 24 18.79 -8.66 -7.57
CA PRO A 24 17.51 -8.50 -6.88
C PRO A 24 16.39 -8.84 -7.85
N PRO A 25 15.33 -9.48 -7.36
CA PRO A 25 14.23 -9.86 -8.23
C PRO A 25 13.75 -8.64 -9.00
N ARG A 26 13.74 -8.78 -10.31
CA ARG A 26 13.30 -7.71 -11.22
C ARG A 26 11.79 -7.57 -11.15
N HIS A 27 11.29 -7.25 -9.96
CA HIS A 27 9.95 -6.71 -9.85
C HIS A 27 10.08 -5.23 -10.18
N GLY A 28 10.12 -4.92 -11.45
CA GLY A 28 9.86 -3.59 -11.92
C GLY A 28 8.54 -3.13 -11.32
N PRO A 29 8.25 -1.84 -11.27
CA PRO A 29 6.97 -1.37 -10.74
C PRO A 29 5.88 -2.08 -11.52
N GLY A 30 5.41 -3.17 -10.95
CA GLY A 30 4.29 -3.91 -11.51
C GLY A 30 3.16 -2.93 -11.62
N VAL A 31 2.84 -2.55 -12.84
CA VAL A 31 1.58 -1.89 -13.09
C VAL A 31 0.58 -2.83 -12.44
N VAL A 32 0.01 -2.44 -11.30
CA VAL A 32 -1.16 -3.16 -10.82
C VAL A 32 -2.10 -3.13 -11.99
N ASP A 33 -2.35 -4.28 -12.51
CA ASP A 33 -3.34 -4.35 -13.54
C ASP A 33 -4.63 -3.84 -12.88
N GLY A 34 -5.02 -2.63 -13.26
CA GLY A 34 -6.27 -2.06 -12.82
C GLY A 34 -7.43 -3.01 -13.10
N ALA A 35 -7.23 -3.97 -14.01
CA ALA A 35 -8.18 -5.03 -14.28
C ALA A 35 -8.31 -6.02 -13.11
N GLU A 36 -7.21 -6.39 -12.44
CA GLU A 36 -7.27 -7.27 -11.27
C GLU A 36 -8.06 -6.63 -10.12
N LEU A 37 -7.82 -5.36 -9.89
CA LEU A 37 -8.50 -4.63 -8.81
C LEU A 37 -9.96 -4.36 -9.17
N ARG A 38 -10.24 -4.06 -10.45
CA ARG A 38 -11.62 -3.93 -10.95
C ARG A 38 -12.37 -5.25 -10.89
N ALA A 39 -11.69 -6.38 -11.14
CA ALA A 39 -12.29 -7.71 -11.02
C ALA A 39 -12.64 -8.04 -9.56
N ALA A 40 -11.86 -7.53 -8.60
CA ALA A 40 -12.16 -7.69 -7.18
C ALA A 40 -13.29 -6.74 -6.72
N ALA A 41 -13.53 -5.67 -7.46
CA ALA A 41 -14.61 -4.74 -7.16
C ALA A 41 -15.94 -5.27 -7.70
N ARG A 42 -16.99 -5.16 -6.90
CA ARG A 42 -18.33 -5.58 -7.35
C ARG A 42 -18.84 -4.70 -8.48
N PRO A 43 -19.65 -5.24 -9.40
CA PRO A 43 -20.28 -4.42 -10.42
C PRO A 43 -20.99 -3.20 -9.82
N GLY A 44 -20.76 -2.03 -10.37
CA GLY A 44 -21.35 -0.79 -9.87
C GLY A 44 -20.54 -0.09 -8.78
N ALA A 45 -19.36 -0.63 -8.41
CA ALA A 45 -18.47 0.08 -7.49
C ALA A 45 -18.03 1.42 -8.11
N GLY A 46 -17.98 2.43 -7.29
CA GLY A 46 -17.36 3.70 -7.70
C GLY A 46 -15.85 3.63 -7.51
N GLU A 47 -15.12 4.31 -8.37
CA GLU A 47 -13.67 4.36 -8.34
C GLU A 47 -13.22 5.79 -8.04
N VAL A 48 -12.29 5.95 -7.10
CA VAL A 48 -11.70 7.26 -6.79
C VAL A 48 -10.18 7.09 -6.73
N THR A 49 -9.46 8.00 -7.38
CA THR A 49 -7.99 8.03 -7.38
C THR A 49 -7.50 9.43 -7.06
N ALA A 50 -6.51 9.47 -6.19
CA ALA A 50 -5.75 10.69 -5.91
C ALA A 50 -4.25 10.44 -6.02
N UNK A 51 -3.20 11.38 -6.36
CA UNK A 51 -1.97 11.28 -6.51
C UNK A 51 -1.38 12.30 -5.88
N VAL A 52 -0.26 12.26 -5.48
CA VAL A 52 0.64 13.34 -5.02
C VAL A 52 2.11 12.94 -5.25
N ILE A 53 2.98 13.93 -5.45
CA ILE A 53 4.44 13.71 -5.41
C ILE A 53 4.92 14.24 -4.06
N VAL A 54 5.72 13.41 -3.37
CA VAL A 54 6.29 13.72 -2.06
C VAL A 54 7.81 13.85 -2.20
N ALA A 55 8.39 14.93 -1.71
CA ALA A 55 9.84 15.13 -1.74
C ALA A 55 10.50 14.36 -0.59
N ALA A 56 10.51 13.04 -0.74
CA ALA A 56 11.13 12.09 0.21
C ALA A 56 11.33 10.73 -0.45
N PRO A 57 12.30 9.93 0.05
CA PRO A 57 12.51 8.56 -0.43
C PRO A 57 11.29 7.66 -0.17
N ALA A 58 11.10 6.66 -1.04
CA ALA A 58 9.94 5.76 -0.96
C ALA A 58 9.82 5.04 0.38
N SER A 59 10.92 4.64 0.99
CA SER A 59 10.92 3.98 2.30
C SER A 59 10.30 4.86 3.38
N ARG A 60 10.65 6.14 3.38
CA ARG A 60 10.11 7.10 4.33
C ARG A 60 8.63 7.40 4.07
N VAL A 61 8.30 7.60 2.80
CA VAL A 61 6.90 7.84 2.39
C VAL A 61 6.03 6.66 2.79
N PHE A 62 6.46 5.44 2.47
CA PHE A 62 5.71 4.22 2.80
C PHE A 62 5.53 4.06 4.32
N ALA A 63 6.60 4.27 5.10
CA ALA A 63 6.52 4.22 6.56
C ALA A 63 5.47 5.21 7.09
N GLY A 64 5.45 6.43 6.56
CA GLY A 64 4.46 7.44 6.94
C GLY A 64 3.02 7.03 6.61
N LEU A 65 2.82 6.40 5.45
CA LEU A 65 1.49 5.93 5.03
C LEU A 65 0.99 4.78 5.90
N THR A 66 1.89 3.89 6.32
CA THR A 66 1.53 2.64 7.02
C THR A 66 1.68 2.70 8.54
N THR A 67 2.05 3.85 9.10
CA THR A 67 1.92 4.08 10.54
C THR A 67 0.44 4.41 10.80
N TRP A 68 -0.36 3.36 10.95
CA TRP A 68 -1.84 3.42 10.91
C TRP A 68 -2.41 4.47 11.86
N GLU A 69 -1.94 4.51 13.11
CA GLU A 69 -2.46 5.43 14.13
C GLU A 69 -2.18 6.90 13.78
N ARG A 70 -1.14 7.15 12.98
CA ARG A 70 -0.80 8.50 12.53
C ARG A 70 -1.59 8.94 11.30
N GLN A 71 -2.39 8.07 10.70
CA GLN A 71 -3.21 8.46 9.54
C GLN A 71 -4.23 9.55 9.89
N GLY A 72 -4.67 9.60 11.14
CA GLY A 72 -5.53 10.69 11.62
C GLY A 72 -4.88 12.09 11.57
N ASP A 73 -3.56 12.16 11.46
CA ASP A 73 -2.85 13.44 11.35
C ASP A 73 -3.06 14.09 9.98
N TRP A 74 -3.41 13.27 8.97
CA TRP A 74 -3.55 13.78 7.60
C TRP A 74 -4.88 13.42 6.93
N ILE A 75 -5.65 12.48 7.47
CA ILE A 75 -7.02 12.21 7.01
C ILE A 75 -7.98 12.99 7.90
N PRO A 76 -8.64 14.04 7.36
CA PRO A 76 -9.48 14.91 8.20
C PRO A 76 -10.60 14.15 8.92
N PHE A 77 -10.84 14.54 10.15
CA PHE A 77 -11.95 14.04 10.97
C PHE A 77 -11.88 12.55 11.28
N THR A 78 -10.74 11.90 11.02
CA THR A 78 -10.57 10.45 11.10
C THR A 78 -9.59 10.08 12.21
N ARG A 79 -9.92 9.02 12.95
CA ARG A 79 -8.98 8.33 13.84
C ARG A 79 -8.82 6.92 13.34
N VAL A 80 -7.57 6.47 13.27
CA VAL A 80 -7.24 5.12 12.81
C VAL A 80 -6.57 4.38 13.95
N ARG A 81 -6.88 3.11 14.09
CA ARG A 81 -6.23 2.25 15.08
C ARG A 81 -6.00 0.85 14.50
N LEU A 82 -4.94 0.24 14.93
CA LEU A 82 -4.69 -1.17 14.66
C LEU A 82 -5.54 -1.99 15.65
N VAL A 83 -6.38 -2.87 15.12
CA VAL A 83 -7.30 -3.70 15.92
C VAL A 83 -6.67 -5.08 16.18
N GLU A 84 -6.08 -5.67 15.14
CA GLU A 84 -5.42 -6.99 15.20
C GLU A 84 -4.16 -6.97 14.36
N GLY A 85 -3.16 -7.72 14.76
CA GLY A 85 -1.92 -7.91 14.01
C GLY A 85 -0.82 -6.93 14.37
N ASP A 86 0.17 -6.84 13.51
CA ASP A 86 1.36 -6.00 13.69
C ASP A 86 1.41 -4.78 12.76
N GLY A 87 0.36 -4.58 11.98
CA GLY A 87 0.27 -3.50 10.99
C GLY A 87 0.60 -3.94 9.56
N GLY A 88 1.16 -5.14 9.40
CA GLY A 88 1.47 -5.72 8.10
C GLY A 88 0.33 -6.59 7.56
N GLU A 89 0.67 -7.46 6.60
CA GLU A 89 -0.31 -8.33 5.94
C GLU A 89 -1.08 -9.19 6.96
N GLY A 90 -2.39 -9.28 6.78
CA GLY A 90 -3.30 -9.99 7.69
C GLY A 90 -3.89 -9.11 8.79
N SER A 91 -3.31 -7.94 9.05
CA SER A 91 -3.77 -7.06 10.13
C SER A 91 -5.17 -6.49 9.86
N LEU A 92 -5.89 -6.21 10.93
CA LEU A 92 -7.19 -5.51 10.89
C LEU A 92 -7.01 -4.10 11.42
N VAL A 93 -7.42 -3.13 10.62
CA VAL A 93 -7.32 -1.69 10.91
C VAL A 93 -8.73 -1.11 10.92
N GLU A 94 -9.03 -0.24 11.87
CA GLU A 94 -10.31 0.48 11.94
C GLU A 94 -10.07 1.97 11.78
N ALA A 95 -10.80 2.59 10.87
CA ALA A 95 -10.86 4.04 10.72
C ALA A 95 -12.25 4.54 11.14
N VAL A 96 -12.29 5.53 12.01
CA VAL A 96 -13.54 6.16 12.45
C VAL A 96 -13.51 7.63 12.04
N THR A 97 -14.37 7.98 11.09
CA THR A 97 -14.52 9.35 10.59
C THR A 97 -15.78 9.98 11.17
N ARG A 98 -15.65 11.19 11.72
CA ARG A 98 -16.74 11.94 12.35
C ARG A 98 -16.94 13.28 11.64
N ILE A 99 -18.13 13.48 11.06
CA ILE A 99 -18.49 14.75 10.41
C ILE A 99 -19.82 15.21 10.99
N GLY A 100 -19.77 16.17 11.87
CA GLY A 100 -20.96 16.59 12.62
C GLY A 100 -21.53 15.42 13.41
N PRO A 101 -22.83 15.12 13.30
CA PRO A 101 -23.43 13.98 14.01
C PRO A 101 -23.16 12.63 13.29
N ALA A 102 -22.65 12.65 12.07
CA ALA A 102 -22.41 11.43 11.29
C ALA A 102 -21.12 10.74 11.72
N VAL A 103 -21.21 9.44 11.96
CA VAL A 103 -20.04 8.60 12.30
C VAL A 103 -19.95 7.46 11.29
N LEU A 104 -18.84 7.41 10.58
CA LEU A 104 -18.52 6.32 9.66
C LEU A 104 -17.44 5.45 10.30
N ARG A 105 -17.74 4.17 10.46
CA ARG A 105 -16.75 3.17 10.88
C ARG A 105 -16.39 2.32 9.67
N ASP A 106 -15.11 2.20 9.45
CA ASP A 106 -14.55 1.50 8.31
C ASP A 106 -13.50 0.51 8.80
N GLU A 107 -13.80 -0.76 8.66
CA GLU A 107 -12.86 -1.83 8.99
C GLU A 107 -12.17 -2.30 7.72
N MET A 108 -10.86 -2.45 7.78
CA MET A 108 -10.03 -2.80 6.63
C MET A 108 -9.08 -3.95 7.00
N ARG A 109 -9.08 -5.00 6.18
CA ARG A 109 -8.07 -6.07 6.30
C ARG A 109 -6.93 -5.77 5.35
N VAL A 110 -5.69 -5.77 5.86
CA VAL A 110 -4.49 -5.62 5.04
C VAL A 110 -4.28 -6.94 4.31
N VAL A 111 -4.40 -6.94 2.99
CA VAL A 111 -4.30 -8.17 2.17
C VAL A 111 -3.00 -8.26 1.38
N ARG A 112 -2.23 -7.17 1.35
CA ARG A 112 -0.87 -7.15 0.81
C ARG A 112 -0.07 -6.06 1.50
N PHE A 113 1.15 -6.37 1.86
CA PHE A 113 2.08 -5.41 2.48
C PHE A 113 3.46 -5.62 1.87
N ASP A 114 3.85 -4.74 0.94
CA ASP A 114 5.06 -4.86 0.14
C ASP A 114 5.89 -3.57 0.27
N PRO A 115 6.61 -3.39 1.39
CA PRO A 115 7.42 -2.19 1.57
C PRO A 115 8.64 -2.15 0.63
N PRO A 116 9.01 -1.01 0.09
CA PRO A 116 8.39 0.30 0.33
C PRO A 116 7.41 0.72 -0.77
N TYR A 117 6.77 -0.22 -1.45
CA TYR A 117 6.08 0.04 -2.71
C TYR A 117 4.55 0.05 -2.61
N GLU A 118 3.96 -0.87 -1.83
CA GLU A 118 2.52 -1.02 -1.93
C GLU A 118 1.91 -1.60 -0.64
N VAL A 119 0.78 -1.04 -0.24
CA VAL A 119 -0.12 -1.69 0.71
C VAL A 119 -1.51 -1.74 0.10
N ARG A 120 -2.15 -2.92 0.19
CA ARG A 120 -3.54 -3.12 -0.24
C ARG A 120 -4.39 -3.50 0.96
N VAL A 121 -5.57 -2.92 1.01
CA VAL A 121 -6.57 -3.25 2.01
C VAL A 121 -7.86 -3.68 1.34
N VAL A 122 -8.69 -4.40 2.08
CA VAL A 122 -10.07 -4.66 1.68
C VAL A 122 -10.97 -4.10 2.78
N HIS A 123 -11.82 -3.16 2.41
CA HIS A 123 -12.84 -2.61 3.30
C HIS A 123 -13.89 -3.68 3.54
N CYS A 124 -14.04 -4.09 4.78
CA CYS A 124 -14.95 -5.16 5.19
C CYS A 124 -16.03 -4.67 6.15
N GLY A 125 -16.14 -3.36 6.31
CA GLY A 125 -17.15 -2.73 7.16
C GLY A 125 -18.58 -2.86 6.62
N ARG A 126 -19.51 -2.32 7.37
CA ARG A 126 -20.94 -2.41 7.01
C ARG A 126 -21.32 -1.44 5.89
N LEU A 127 -20.67 -0.28 5.84
CA LEU A 127 -21.01 0.80 4.90
C LEU A 127 -20.04 0.90 3.72
N LEU A 128 -18.76 0.64 3.96
CA LEU A 128 -17.75 0.65 2.90
C LEU A 128 -17.26 -0.76 2.63
N ARG A 129 -17.25 -1.14 1.36
CA ARG A 129 -16.76 -2.45 0.92
C ARG A 129 -16.03 -2.29 -0.41
N GLY A 130 -14.91 -2.97 -0.53
CA GLY A 130 -14.11 -2.96 -1.76
C GLY A 130 -12.63 -2.84 -1.48
N PRO A 131 -11.79 -2.97 -2.50
CA PRO A 131 -10.34 -2.84 -2.32
C PRO A 131 -9.88 -1.39 -2.30
N GLY A 132 -8.82 -1.15 -1.52
CA GLY A 132 -8.07 0.10 -1.50
C GLY A 132 -6.58 -0.18 -1.68
N VAL A 133 -5.88 0.71 -2.37
CA VAL A 133 -4.45 0.58 -2.63
C VAL A 133 -3.75 1.91 -2.39
N LEU A 134 -2.67 1.86 -1.62
CA LEU A 134 -1.70 2.95 -1.53
C LEU A 134 -0.41 2.45 -2.16
N ARG A 135 0.04 3.14 -3.21
CA ARG A 135 1.24 2.77 -3.93
C ARG A 135 2.26 3.89 -3.91
N CYS A 136 3.52 3.53 -3.66
CA CYS A 136 4.68 4.41 -3.70
C CYS A 136 5.55 4.02 -4.90
N THR A 137 5.70 4.91 -5.86
CA THR A 137 6.59 4.71 -7.01
C THR A 137 7.77 5.67 -6.88
N PRO A 138 8.99 5.18 -6.60
CA PRO A 138 10.15 6.05 -6.60
C PRO A 138 10.33 6.72 -7.95
N MET A 139 10.48 8.03 -7.97
CA MET A 139 10.79 8.80 -9.17
C MET A 139 12.31 9.02 -9.28
N ASP A 140 12.93 9.21 -8.13
CA ASP A 140 14.39 9.30 -7.94
C ASP A 140 14.68 9.02 -6.45
N ARG A 141 15.92 9.34 -5.99
CA ARG A 141 16.33 9.09 -4.60
C ARG A 141 15.47 9.82 -3.57
N ASP A 142 15.03 11.01 -3.93
CA ASP A 142 14.43 11.96 -2.98
C ASP A 142 13.01 12.35 -3.35
N ARG A 143 12.40 11.66 -4.32
CA ARG A 143 11.02 11.93 -4.72
C ARG A 143 10.26 10.64 -4.99
N THR A 144 9.04 10.60 -4.48
CA THR A 144 8.15 9.45 -4.60
C THR A 144 6.77 9.90 -5.04
N GLN A 145 6.23 9.25 -6.07
CA GLN A 145 4.82 9.42 -6.40
C GLN A 145 4.00 8.49 -5.52
N VAL A 146 2.99 9.04 -4.87
CA VAL A 146 2.00 8.27 -4.12
C VAL A 146 0.69 8.29 -4.90
N VAL A 147 0.13 7.12 -5.10
CA VAL A 147 -1.20 6.95 -5.67
C VAL A 147 -2.08 6.27 -4.63
N TRP A 148 -3.19 6.88 -4.31
CA TRP A 148 -4.23 6.29 -3.47
C TRP A 148 -5.42 5.97 -4.36
N HIS A 149 -5.76 4.70 -4.44
CA HIS A 149 -6.81 4.20 -5.31
C HIS A 149 -7.83 3.42 -4.46
N GLU A 150 -9.10 3.76 -4.60
CA GLU A 150 -10.19 3.15 -3.85
C GLU A 150 -11.33 2.74 -4.77
N TRP A 151 -11.88 1.57 -4.50
CA TRP A 151 -13.11 1.09 -5.13
C TRP A 151 -14.13 0.85 -4.02
N PHE A 152 -15.17 1.66 -3.99
CA PHE A 152 -16.21 1.55 -2.97
C PHE A 152 -17.51 1.03 -3.54
N HIS A 153 -18.09 0.08 -2.86
CA HIS A 153 -19.47 -0.30 -3.04
C HIS A 153 -20.27 0.26 -1.87
N LEU A 154 -21.18 1.20 -2.17
CA LEU A 154 -22.08 1.76 -1.17
C LEU A 154 -23.37 0.95 -1.19
N PRO A 155 -23.77 0.35 -0.08
CA PRO A 155 -25.09 -0.31 -0.01
C PRO A 155 -26.19 0.73 -0.09
N GLY A 156 -27.37 0.35 -0.50
CA GLY A 156 -28.53 1.26 -0.56
C GLY A 156 -29.23 1.33 -1.91
N GLY A 157 -28.89 0.43 -2.83
CA GLY A 157 -29.63 0.29 -4.09
C GLY A 157 -29.81 1.59 -4.85
N GLY A 158 -31.05 2.00 -5.07
CA GLY A 158 -31.41 3.23 -5.80
C GLY A 158 -30.91 4.51 -5.14
N VAL A 159 -30.95 4.57 -3.81
CA VAL A 159 -30.49 5.75 -3.05
C VAL A 159 -28.98 5.95 -3.23
N GLY A 160 -28.20 4.87 -3.18
CA GLY A 160 -26.75 4.92 -3.42
C GLY A 160 -26.42 5.45 -4.82
N ARG A 161 -27.20 5.05 -5.83
CA ARG A 161 -27.00 5.53 -7.21
C ARG A 161 -27.28 7.03 -7.36
N VAL A 162 -28.33 7.52 -6.68
CA VAL A 162 -28.70 8.96 -6.76
C VAL A 162 -27.68 9.82 -5.99
N ALA A 163 -27.17 9.33 -4.87
CA ALA A 163 -26.19 10.07 -4.08
C ALA A 163 -24.78 10.11 -4.70
N ARG A 164 -24.47 9.16 -5.58
CA ARG A 164 -23.14 8.97 -6.16
C ARG A 164 -22.57 10.22 -6.84
N PRO A 165 -23.28 10.92 -7.75
CA PRO A 165 -22.71 12.09 -8.42
C PRO A 165 -22.34 13.23 -7.46
N VAL A 166 -22.94 13.27 -6.28
CA VAL A 166 -22.62 14.29 -5.26
C VAL A 166 -21.48 13.81 -4.35
N LEU A 167 -21.52 12.55 -3.94
CA LEU A 167 -20.53 11.99 -3.00
C LEU A 167 -19.15 11.78 -3.63
N TRP A 168 -19.11 11.40 -4.92
CA TRP A 168 -17.86 11.05 -5.60
C TRP A 168 -16.89 12.23 -5.73
N PRO A 169 -17.30 13.40 -6.19
CA PRO A 169 -16.41 14.56 -6.20
C PRO A 169 -15.91 14.91 -4.81
N GLY A 170 -16.76 14.81 -3.81
CA GLY A 170 -16.37 14.99 -2.42
C GLY A 170 -15.28 14.00 -1.96
N UNK A 171 -15.23 12.79 -2.31
CA UNK A 171 -14.41 11.93 -2.04
C UNK A 171 -13.22 12.21 -2.53
N LYS A 172 -13.17 12.43 -3.85
CA LYS A 172 -11.93 12.76 -4.56
C LYS A 172 -11.20 13.97 -3.96
N VAL A 173 -11.94 15.02 -3.72
CA VAL A 173 -11.39 16.23 -3.09
C VAL A 173 -10.83 15.89 -1.70
N GLY A 174 -11.53 15.08 -0.92
CA GLY A 174 -11.11 14.64 0.40
C GLY A 174 -9.78 13.88 0.35
N LEU A 175 -9.68 12.85 -0.51
CA LEU A 175 -8.47 12.07 -0.70
C LEU A 175 -7.29 12.95 -1.16
N THR A 176 -7.56 13.84 -2.11
CA THR A 176 -6.52 14.74 -2.63
C THR A 176 -5.98 15.67 -1.52
N ARG A 177 -6.88 16.22 -0.70
CA ARG A 177 -6.48 17.06 0.42
C ARG A 177 -5.71 16.28 1.49
N ALA A 178 -6.16 15.07 1.78
CA ALA A 178 -5.49 14.17 2.70
C ALA A 178 -4.06 13.88 2.25
N LEU A 179 -3.87 13.48 0.98
CA LEU A 179 -2.54 13.23 0.43
C LEU A 179 -1.66 14.47 0.44
N ARG A 180 -2.21 15.64 0.22
CA ARG A 180 -1.45 16.90 0.35
C ARG A 180 -1.07 17.23 1.79
N UNK A 181 -1.82 16.72 2.79
CA UNK A 181 -1.59 16.82 3.95
C UNK A 181 -0.57 16.16 4.25
N PHE A 182 -0.62 14.86 3.99
CA PHE A 182 0.41 13.86 4.16
C PHE A 182 1.78 14.29 3.64
N ALA A 183 1.84 14.69 2.38
CA ALA A 183 3.10 15.12 1.77
C ALA A 183 3.80 16.19 2.61
N ARG A 184 3.08 17.23 3.04
CA ARG A 184 3.66 18.29 3.87
C ARG A 184 4.19 17.78 5.21
N LEU A 185 3.53 16.79 5.80
CA LEU A 185 3.96 16.23 7.08
C LEU A 185 5.25 15.41 6.93
N VAL A 186 5.34 14.61 5.87
CA VAL A 186 6.56 13.83 5.57
C VAL A 186 7.71 14.78 5.23
N GLU A 187 7.50 15.71 4.32
CA GLU A 187 8.51 16.69 3.89
C GLU A 187 9.01 17.55 5.06
N GLY A 188 8.12 17.88 5.98
CA GLY A 188 8.45 18.65 7.19
C GLY A 188 8.98 17.83 8.35
N GLY A 189 9.21 16.52 8.19
CA GLY A 189 9.76 15.66 9.23
C GLY A 189 8.81 15.33 10.38
N ARG A 190 7.51 15.53 10.20
CA ARG A 190 6.49 15.27 11.24
C ARG A 190 5.88 13.87 11.14
N LEU A 191 6.14 13.18 10.06
CA LEU A 191 5.89 11.76 9.87
C LEU A 191 7.20 11.07 9.53
N PRO A 192 7.32 9.74 9.78
CA PRO A 192 8.54 8.99 9.47
C PRO A 192 9.02 9.22 8.05
#